data_5f341791d99ff12732ccdfdd08047d0e
#
_entry.id   5f341791d99ff12732ccdfdd08047d0e
#
_cell.length_a   1.000
_cell.length_b   1.000
_cell.length_c   1.000
_cell.angle_alpha   90.00
_cell.angle_beta   90.00
_cell.angle_gamma   90.00
#
_symmetry.space_group_name_H-M   'P 1'
#
loop_
_entity.id
_entity.type
_entity.pdbx_description
1 polymer ?
#
loop_
_entity_poly.entity_id
_entity_poly.type
_entity_poly.pdbx_seq_one_letter_code
_entity_poly.pdbx_strand_id
1 'polypeptide(L)'
;MLSLILMALFSLGTFGNTYPIKEPDALLELEKQIKKVDVEKVRKELETKFRNYKPSDWHSLPPAAKNYSYSVDMTYTLDNDIPRINDKGEITGVLYPRGFQFNPLEYMPVDPPPLIIFNGENKKEKEWVKYHYKNRYNFMFIITKGNFAKLSEEMGSPVYYLKDIIAEKLNLRNTVSVVYREKNNMRVDVYAVANAKEKKK
;
A
#
# COMPACT_ATOMS: atom_id res chain seq x y z
N MET A 1 44.82 -67.85 41.10
CA MET A 1 44.72 -66.63 41.85
C MET A 1 45.31 -65.46 41.03
N LEU A 2 44.72 -65.15 39.90
CA LEU A 2 45.24 -64.05 39.08
C LEU A 2 44.09 -63.53 38.19
N SER A 3 42.95 -63.15 38.77
CA SER A 3 41.80 -62.71 37.97
C SER A 3 40.90 -61.71 38.72
N LEU A 4 41.42 -61.02 39.73
CA LEU A 4 40.59 -60.11 40.56
C LEU A 4 41.16 -58.70 40.71
N ILE A 5 42.15 -58.29 39.90
CA ILE A 5 42.78 -56.98 39.97
C ILE A 5 42.49 -56.07 38.68
N LEU A 6 41.67 -56.55 37.76
CA LEU A 6 41.48 -55.83 36.49
C LEU A 6 40.07 -55.21 36.35
N MET A 7 39.40 -54.88 37.47
CA MET A 7 38.04 -54.28 37.36
C MET A 7 37.82 -53.04 38.21
N ALA A 8 38.90 -52.30 38.55
CA ALA A 8 38.79 -51.09 39.38
C ALA A 8 39.37 -49.81 38.74
N LEU A 9 39.42 -49.74 37.41
CA LEU A 9 40.05 -48.58 36.74
C LEU A 9 39.20 -47.89 35.63
N PHE A 10 37.88 -48.06 35.67
CA PHE A 10 37.00 -47.36 34.76
C PHE A 10 35.83 -46.67 35.45
N SER A 11 36.12 -45.76 36.38
CA SER A 11 35.12 -44.76 36.82
C SER A 11 35.81 -43.42 37.08
N LEU A 12 36.55 -42.93 36.11
CA LEU A 12 36.81 -41.51 35.99
C LEU A 12 35.59 -40.85 35.33
N GLY A 13 34.59 -40.57 36.14
CA GLY A 13 33.52 -39.70 35.78
C GLY A 13 34.11 -38.35 35.36
N THR A 14 34.00 -38.05 34.11
CA THR A 14 34.19 -36.69 33.62
C THR A 14 33.15 -35.79 34.26
N PHE A 15 33.49 -35.16 35.38
CA PHE A 15 32.74 -34.02 35.87
C PHE A 15 32.90 -32.89 34.85
N GLY A 16 32.04 -32.84 33.84
CA GLY A 16 31.89 -31.67 33.00
C GLY A 16 31.51 -30.51 33.94
N ASN A 17 32.38 -29.52 34.06
CA ASN A 17 32.02 -28.26 34.67
C ASN A 17 30.93 -27.63 33.80
N THR A 18 29.68 -27.88 34.14
CA THR A 18 28.56 -27.10 33.60
C THR A 18 28.67 -25.72 34.23
N TYR A 19 29.17 -24.77 33.44
CA TYR A 19 29.05 -23.35 33.78
C TYR A 19 27.55 -23.04 33.86
N PRO A 20 27.04 -22.51 34.97
CA PRO A 20 25.69 -22.00 34.99
C PRO A 20 25.62 -20.82 34.01
N ILE A 21 25.03 -21.04 32.84
CA ILE A 21 24.68 -19.96 31.93
C ILE A 21 23.62 -19.14 32.66
N LYS A 22 24.04 -18.08 33.33
CA LYS A 22 23.14 -17.04 33.82
C LYS A 22 22.72 -16.21 32.58
N GLU A 23 21.84 -16.78 31.79
CA GLU A 23 21.11 -15.97 30.85
C GLU A 23 20.28 -14.99 31.67
N PRO A 24 20.47 -13.68 31.52
CA PRO A 24 19.58 -12.71 32.13
C PRO A 24 18.18 -13.03 31.64
N ASP A 25 17.20 -13.04 32.54
CA ASP A 25 15.80 -13.26 32.15
C ASP A 25 15.42 -12.22 31.10
N ALA A 26 15.29 -12.67 29.86
CA ALA A 26 15.03 -11.81 28.69
C ALA A 26 13.76 -10.96 28.87
N LEU A 27 12.79 -11.47 29.63
CA LEU A 27 11.57 -10.74 29.96
C LEU A 27 11.86 -9.58 30.93
N LEU A 28 12.67 -9.82 31.97
CA LEU A 28 13.06 -8.76 32.92
C LEU A 28 13.93 -7.70 32.27
N GLU A 29 14.79 -8.09 31.33
CA GLU A 29 15.58 -7.13 30.59
C GLU A 29 14.74 -6.30 29.61
N LEU A 30 13.80 -6.94 28.92
CA LEU A 30 12.83 -6.30 28.06
C LEU A 30 11.94 -5.31 28.84
N GLU A 31 11.42 -5.73 30.01
CA GLU A 31 10.66 -4.81 30.88
C GLU A 31 11.47 -3.60 31.34
N LYS A 32 12.76 -3.78 31.69
CA LYS A 32 13.65 -2.68 32.05
C LYS A 32 13.90 -1.74 30.87
N GLN A 33 14.00 -2.27 29.66
CA GLN A 33 14.16 -1.46 28.43
C GLN A 33 12.90 -0.70 28.11
N ILE A 34 11.72 -1.35 28.18
CA ILE A 34 10.42 -0.72 27.95
C ILE A 34 10.17 0.44 28.92
N LYS A 35 10.50 0.27 30.21
CA LYS A 35 10.38 1.35 31.22
C LYS A 35 11.26 2.56 30.96
N LYS A 36 12.33 2.41 30.17
CA LYS A 36 13.23 3.52 29.77
C LYS A 36 12.77 4.25 28.50
N VAL A 37 11.81 3.66 27.77
CA VAL A 37 11.31 4.27 26.52
C VAL A 37 10.31 5.36 26.88
N ASP A 38 10.62 6.58 26.47
CA ASP A 38 9.65 7.68 26.50
C ASP A 38 8.60 7.46 25.39
N VAL A 39 7.49 6.82 25.78
CA VAL A 39 6.40 6.45 24.87
C VAL A 39 5.82 7.70 24.18
N GLU A 40 5.73 8.83 24.90
CA GLU A 40 5.22 10.07 24.32
C GLU A 40 6.16 10.66 23.27
N LYS A 41 7.46 10.58 23.51
CA LYS A 41 8.49 10.99 22.53
C LYS A 41 8.43 10.12 21.28
N VAL A 42 8.39 8.80 21.46
CA VAL A 42 8.28 7.84 20.34
C VAL A 42 7.00 8.07 19.56
N ARG A 43 5.87 8.28 20.24
CA ARG A 43 4.59 8.58 19.59
C ARG A 43 4.68 9.85 18.73
N LYS A 44 5.22 10.94 19.26
CA LYS A 44 5.39 12.20 18.52
C LYS A 44 6.33 12.06 17.32
N GLU A 45 7.42 11.30 17.47
CA GLU A 45 8.33 11.01 16.36
C GLU A 45 7.65 10.19 15.26
N LEU A 46 6.88 9.17 15.63
CA LEU A 46 6.11 8.35 14.69
C LEU A 46 5.02 9.17 13.99
N GLU A 47 4.28 9.98 14.73
CA GLU A 47 3.28 10.89 14.15
C GLU A 47 3.92 11.87 13.15
N THR A 48 5.08 12.42 13.50
CA THR A 48 5.81 13.34 12.61
C THR A 48 6.30 12.63 11.35
N LYS A 49 6.86 11.44 11.49
CA LYS A 49 7.29 10.62 10.35
C LYS A 49 6.10 10.23 9.47
N PHE A 50 5.00 9.81 10.07
CA PHE A 50 3.77 9.48 9.36
C PHE A 50 3.21 10.69 8.59
N ARG A 51 3.08 11.85 9.24
CA ARG A 51 2.57 13.08 8.61
C ARG A 51 3.43 13.56 7.44
N ASN A 52 4.74 13.29 7.48
CA ASN A 52 5.69 13.70 6.45
C ASN A 52 6.09 12.57 5.50
N TYR A 53 5.46 11.41 5.63
CA TYR A 53 5.75 10.27 4.76
C TYR A 53 5.41 10.61 3.31
N LYS A 54 6.33 10.27 2.41
CA LYS A 54 6.16 10.32 0.96
C LYS A 54 6.65 9.00 0.37
N PRO A 55 5.83 8.28 -0.40
CA PRO A 55 6.29 7.06 -1.07
C PRO A 55 7.32 7.38 -2.15
N SER A 56 8.25 6.45 -2.40
CA SER A 56 9.25 6.59 -3.45
C SER A 56 8.68 6.53 -4.87
N ASP A 57 7.56 5.82 -5.03
CA ASP A 57 6.81 5.61 -6.26
C ASP A 57 5.64 6.61 -6.44
N TRP A 58 5.82 7.82 -5.91
CA TRP A 58 4.81 8.87 -6.00
C TRP A 58 4.81 9.57 -7.35
N HIS A 59 3.71 9.44 -8.07
CA HIS A 59 3.54 10.01 -9.40
C HIS A 59 2.98 11.43 -9.38
N SER A 60 3.64 12.34 -10.09
CA SER A 60 3.19 13.74 -10.24
C SER A 60 2.63 13.98 -11.62
N LEU A 61 1.47 14.66 -11.70
CA LEU A 61 0.82 15.01 -12.97
C LEU A 61 0.69 16.52 -13.12
N PRO A 62 0.86 17.05 -14.36
CA PRO A 62 0.58 18.45 -14.65
C PRO A 62 -0.94 18.72 -14.69
N PRO A 63 -1.37 19.98 -14.51
CA PRO A 63 -2.78 20.36 -14.69
C PRO A 63 -3.21 20.23 -16.15
N ALA A 64 -4.49 19.97 -16.38
CA ALA A 64 -5.06 19.91 -17.72
C ALA A 64 -5.20 21.30 -18.34
N ALA A 65 -4.94 21.42 -19.65
CA ALA A 65 -5.15 22.64 -20.41
C ALA A 65 -6.61 22.79 -20.89
N LYS A 66 -7.30 21.68 -21.14
CA LYS A 66 -8.70 21.61 -21.59
C LYS A 66 -9.38 20.39 -20.99
N ASN A 67 -10.72 20.40 -20.95
CA ASN A 67 -11.50 19.23 -20.58
C ASN A 67 -11.43 18.19 -21.70
N TYR A 68 -11.29 16.93 -21.30
CA TYR A 68 -11.38 15.79 -22.22
C TYR A 68 -11.72 14.53 -21.42
N SER A 69 -12.07 13.47 -22.12
CA SER A 69 -12.33 12.17 -21.50
C SER A 69 -11.91 11.04 -22.43
N TYR A 70 -11.64 9.88 -21.82
CA TYR A 70 -11.27 8.67 -22.54
C TYR A 70 -11.64 7.45 -21.69
N SER A 71 -11.65 6.28 -22.33
CA SER A 71 -11.87 5.00 -21.67
C SER A 71 -10.60 4.17 -21.72
N VAL A 72 -10.34 3.43 -20.65
CA VAL A 72 -9.20 2.51 -20.52
C VAL A 72 -9.76 1.10 -20.45
N ASP A 73 -9.34 0.26 -21.38
CA ASP A 73 -9.59 -1.17 -21.35
C ASP A 73 -8.76 -1.81 -20.23
N MET A 74 -9.42 -2.55 -19.33
CA MET A 74 -8.78 -3.22 -18.20
C MET A 74 -8.47 -4.69 -18.49
N THR A 75 -8.55 -5.11 -19.76
CA THR A 75 -8.18 -6.47 -20.17
C THR A 75 -6.71 -6.73 -19.83
N TYR A 76 -6.48 -7.78 -19.07
CA TYR A 76 -5.16 -8.25 -18.68
C TYR A 76 -4.82 -9.53 -19.43
N THR A 77 -3.59 -9.62 -19.91
CA THR A 77 -3.04 -10.80 -20.54
C THR A 77 -2.02 -11.44 -19.59
N LEU A 78 -2.16 -12.73 -19.32
CA LEU A 78 -1.23 -13.45 -18.45
C LEU A 78 0.16 -13.58 -19.10
N ASP A 79 1.18 -13.15 -18.37
CA ASP A 79 2.58 -13.25 -18.80
C ASP A 79 3.15 -14.67 -18.63
N ASN A 80 2.57 -15.47 -17.71
CA ASN A 80 2.99 -16.81 -17.38
C ASN A 80 1.78 -17.73 -17.19
N ASP A 81 2.03 -19.04 -17.28
CA ASP A 81 1.03 -20.05 -16.94
C ASP A 81 0.66 -19.97 -15.46
N ILE A 82 -0.64 -20.04 -15.15
CA ILE A 82 -1.13 -20.22 -13.79
C ILE A 82 -1.32 -21.72 -13.55
N PRO A 83 -0.59 -22.33 -12.61
CA PRO A 83 -0.69 -23.76 -12.35
C PRO A 83 -2.02 -24.11 -11.67
N ARG A 84 -2.54 -25.29 -11.99
CA ARG A 84 -3.60 -25.94 -11.22
C ARG A 84 -2.97 -26.68 -10.05
N ILE A 85 -3.38 -26.37 -8.83
CA ILE A 85 -2.88 -26.97 -7.60
C ILE A 85 -4.01 -27.79 -6.97
N ASN A 86 -3.69 -29.03 -6.54
CA ASN A 86 -4.62 -29.89 -5.80
C ASN A 86 -4.61 -29.56 -4.29
N ASP A 87 -5.49 -30.21 -3.52
CA ASP A 87 -5.62 -30.01 -2.06
C ASP A 87 -4.34 -30.37 -1.27
N LYS A 88 -3.40 -31.08 -1.88
CA LYS A 88 -2.10 -31.45 -1.30
C LYS A 88 -0.99 -30.44 -1.64
N GLY A 89 -1.29 -29.40 -2.43
CA GLY A 89 -0.31 -28.42 -2.88
C GLY A 89 0.52 -28.85 -4.09
N GLU A 90 0.16 -29.96 -4.76
CA GLU A 90 0.89 -30.47 -5.92
C GLU A 90 0.35 -29.86 -7.23
N ILE A 91 1.25 -29.54 -8.16
CA ILE A 91 0.87 -29.02 -9.48
C ILE A 91 0.36 -30.19 -10.33
N THR A 92 -0.91 -30.09 -10.75
CA THR A 92 -1.58 -31.13 -11.55
C THR A 92 -1.79 -30.74 -13.01
N GLY A 93 -1.33 -29.57 -13.43
CA GLY A 93 -1.45 -29.06 -14.79
C GLY A 93 -1.47 -27.55 -14.85
N VAL A 94 -1.96 -26.99 -15.95
CA VAL A 94 -2.15 -25.56 -16.17
C VAL A 94 -3.63 -25.21 -15.95
N LEU A 95 -3.91 -24.23 -15.12
CA LEU A 95 -5.26 -23.71 -14.90
C LEU A 95 -5.61 -22.67 -15.97
N TYR A 96 -4.71 -21.69 -16.17
CA TYR A 96 -4.80 -20.72 -17.24
C TYR A 96 -3.44 -20.60 -17.93
N PRO A 97 -3.38 -20.77 -19.27
CA PRO A 97 -2.13 -20.70 -20.01
C PRO A 97 -1.63 -19.26 -20.16
N ARG A 98 -0.34 -19.09 -20.37
CA ARG A 98 0.24 -17.85 -20.84
C ARG A 98 -0.51 -17.31 -22.05
N GLY A 99 -0.77 -16.00 -22.08
CA GLY A 99 -1.53 -15.36 -23.14
C GLY A 99 -3.06 -15.39 -22.92
N PHE A 100 -3.54 -16.07 -21.87
CA PHE A 100 -4.95 -16.00 -21.49
C PHE A 100 -5.34 -14.56 -21.13
N GLN A 101 -6.45 -14.09 -21.70
CA GLN A 101 -6.96 -12.75 -21.49
C GLN A 101 -8.23 -12.75 -20.67
N PHE A 102 -8.34 -11.82 -19.74
CA PHE A 102 -9.55 -11.60 -18.98
C PHE A 102 -9.66 -10.13 -18.56
N ASN A 103 -10.87 -9.62 -18.44
CA ASN A 103 -11.12 -8.30 -17.89
C ASN A 103 -11.62 -8.45 -16.44
N PRO A 104 -10.86 -7.97 -15.44
CA PRO A 104 -11.24 -8.09 -14.03
C PRO A 104 -12.60 -7.45 -13.72
N LEU A 105 -12.99 -6.39 -14.44
CA LEU A 105 -14.25 -5.69 -14.22
C LEU A 105 -15.47 -6.56 -14.51
N GLU A 106 -15.37 -7.55 -15.40
CA GLU A 106 -16.46 -8.48 -15.70
C GLU A 106 -16.83 -9.38 -14.51
N TYR A 107 -15.86 -9.62 -13.62
CA TYR A 107 -16.02 -10.49 -12.45
C TYR A 107 -16.29 -9.73 -11.16
N MET A 108 -16.28 -8.39 -11.18
CA MET A 108 -16.56 -7.56 -10.02
C MET A 108 -18.06 -7.33 -9.85
N PRO A 109 -18.70 -7.86 -8.79
CA PRO A 109 -20.14 -7.72 -8.57
C PRO A 109 -20.54 -6.30 -8.13
N VAL A 110 -19.58 -5.52 -7.63
CA VAL A 110 -19.80 -4.14 -7.15
C VAL A 110 -18.81 -3.22 -7.82
N ASP A 111 -19.26 -2.05 -8.21
CA ASP A 111 -18.37 -1.04 -8.81
C ASP A 111 -17.36 -0.55 -7.79
N PRO A 112 -16.08 -0.41 -8.18
CA PRO A 112 -15.08 0.21 -7.33
C PRO A 112 -15.45 1.69 -7.08
N PRO A 113 -15.09 2.25 -5.91
CA PRO A 113 -15.32 3.66 -5.65
C PRO A 113 -14.59 4.51 -6.69
N PRO A 114 -15.23 5.55 -7.24
CA PRO A 114 -14.57 6.47 -8.14
C PRO A 114 -13.34 7.12 -7.51
N LEU A 115 -12.28 7.30 -8.30
CA LEU A 115 -11.03 7.92 -7.88
C LEU A 115 -11.03 9.39 -8.30
N ILE A 116 -10.73 10.26 -7.34
CA ILE A 116 -10.62 11.71 -7.57
C ILE A 116 -9.14 12.08 -7.45
N ILE A 117 -8.50 12.29 -8.59
CA ILE A 117 -7.06 12.57 -8.68
C ILE A 117 -6.84 14.07 -8.86
N PHE A 118 -6.08 14.70 -7.94
CA PHE A 118 -5.84 16.14 -7.98
C PHE A 118 -4.50 16.54 -7.38
N ASN A 119 -4.06 17.76 -7.64
CA ASN A 119 -2.89 18.35 -7.00
C ASN A 119 -3.29 19.04 -5.70
N GLY A 120 -2.91 18.43 -4.57
CA GLY A 120 -3.23 18.95 -3.23
C GLY A 120 -2.54 20.26 -2.87
N GLU A 121 -1.55 20.72 -3.62
CA GLU A 121 -0.91 22.03 -3.45
C GLU A 121 -1.60 23.12 -4.28
N ASN A 122 -2.35 22.75 -5.34
CA ASN A 122 -3.08 23.69 -6.16
C ASN A 122 -4.39 24.11 -5.48
N LYS A 123 -4.49 25.38 -5.10
CA LYS A 123 -5.65 25.93 -4.40
C LYS A 123 -6.95 25.78 -5.21
N LYS A 124 -6.93 26.06 -6.51
CA LYS A 124 -8.12 25.96 -7.38
C LYS A 124 -8.61 24.52 -7.50
N GLU A 125 -7.70 23.57 -7.67
CA GLU A 125 -8.05 22.15 -7.74
C GLU A 125 -8.64 21.67 -6.42
N LYS A 126 -8.04 22.02 -5.26
CA LYS A 126 -8.58 21.70 -3.95
C LYS A 126 -9.98 22.25 -3.73
N GLU A 127 -10.21 23.51 -4.07
CA GLU A 127 -11.52 24.17 -3.92
C GLU A 127 -12.56 23.51 -4.83
N TRP A 128 -12.20 23.19 -6.07
CA TRP A 128 -13.06 22.48 -7.01
C TRP A 128 -13.44 21.07 -6.48
N VAL A 129 -12.46 20.30 -6.01
CA VAL A 129 -12.69 18.97 -5.44
C VAL A 129 -13.56 19.06 -4.18
N LYS A 130 -13.28 20.02 -3.28
CA LYS A 130 -14.11 20.25 -2.08
C LYS A 130 -15.55 20.60 -2.46
N TYR A 131 -15.76 21.46 -3.43
CA TYR A 131 -17.10 21.86 -3.86
C TYR A 131 -17.91 20.69 -4.42
N HIS A 132 -17.29 19.82 -5.21
CA HIS A 132 -18.00 18.73 -5.89
C HIS A 132 -18.13 17.46 -5.05
N TYR A 133 -17.16 17.17 -4.17
CA TYR A 133 -17.02 15.85 -3.52
C TYR A 133 -16.92 15.87 -2.00
N LYS A 134 -16.69 17.01 -1.36
CA LYS A 134 -16.68 17.07 0.10
C LYS A 134 -18.04 16.67 0.66
N ASN A 135 -18.03 15.86 1.73
CA ASN A 135 -19.21 15.29 2.37
C ASN A 135 -20.04 14.32 1.48
N ARG A 136 -19.47 13.83 0.40
CA ARG A 136 -20.03 12.70 -0.33
C ARG A 136 -19.27 11.42 0.05
N TYR A 137 -19.99 10.31 0.13
CA TYR A 137 -19.43 9.01 0.48
C TYR A 137 -19.11 8.23 -0.81
N ASN A 138 -18.27 7.19 -0.68
CA ASN A 138 -17.87 6.29 -1.76
C ASN A 138 -16.95 6.89 -2.82
N PHE A 139 -16.04 7.79 -2.45
CA PHE A 139 -14.96 8.27 -3.32
C PHE A 139 -13.60 8.03 -2.66
N MET A 140 -12.59 7.79 -3.49
CA MET A 140 -11.19 7.75 -3.04
C MET A 140 -10.47 9.00 -3.54
N PHE A 141 -9.95 9.80 -2.61
CA PHE A 141 -9.15 10.98 -2.93
C PHE A 141 -7.69 10.58 -3.10
N ILE A 142 -7.11 10.91 -4.25
CA ILE A 142 -5.73 10.60 -4.60
C ILE A 142 -5.02 11.89 -4.98
N ILE A 143 -3.86 12.13 -4.39
CA ILE A 143 -3.08 13.35 -4.65
C ILE A 143 -1.82 13.07 -5.44
N THR A 144 -1.50 14.02 -6.33
CA THR A 144 -0.27 14.04 -7.11
C THR A 144 0.81 14.91 -6.48
N LYS A 145 0.43 15.81 -5.55
CA LYS A 145 1.29 16.66 -4.72
C LYS A 145 0.59 17.04 -3.43
N GLY A 146 1.37 17.37 -2.41
CA GLY A 146 0.86 17.83 -1.12
C GLY A 146 1.04 16.83 0.02
N ASN A 147 0.56 17.20 1.19
CA ASN A 147 0.65 16.39 2.40
C ASN A 147 -0.67 15.64 2.61
N PHE A 148 -0.65 14.31 2.54
CA PHE A 148 -1.85 13.47 2.63
C PHE A 148 -2.55 13.60 3.99
N ALA A 149 -1.81 13.69 5.10
CA ALA A 149 -2.39 13.75 6.43
C ALA A 149 -3.18 15.06 6.63
N LYS A 150 -2.57 16.19 6.25
CA LYS A 150 -3.23 17.50 6.28
C LYS A 150 -4.46 17.55 5.37
N LEU A 151 -4.35 16.99 4.17
CA LEU A 151 -5.46 16.96 3.22
C LEU A 151 -6.59 16.03 3.69
N SER A 152 -6.27 14.90 4.34
CA SER A 152 -7.28 14.03 4.94
C SER A 152 -8.08 14.76 6.03
N GLU A 153 -7.41 15.54 6.88
CA GLU A 153 -8.07 16.40 7.89
C GLU A 153 -8.97 17.45 7.21
N GLU A 154 -8.48 18.13 6.17
CA GLU A 154 -9.23 19.15 5.43
C GLU A 154 -10.45 18.59 4.68
N MET A 155 -10.33 17.38 4.13
CA MET A 155 -11.39 16.72 3.34
C MET A 155 -12.39 15.97 4.24
N GLY A 156 -12.01 15.62 5.46
CA GLY A 156 -12.79 14.75 6.35
C GLY A 156 -12.86 13.30 5.85
N SER A 157 -11.90 12.88 5.03
CA SER A 157 -11.85 11.55 4.41
C SER A 157 -10.40 11.18 4.11
N PRO A 158 -10.06 9.88 4.09
CA PRO A 158 -8.71 9.44 3.75
C PRO A 158 -8.27 9.93 2.36
N VAL A 159 -7.04 10.42 2.29
CA VAL A 159 -6.39 10.85 1.05
C VAL A 159 -5.16 9.99 0.82
N TYR A 160 -4.95 9.53 -0.40
CA TYR A 160 -3.87 8.64 -0.79
C TYR A 160 -2.93 9.30 -1.80
N TYR A 161 -1.71 8.81 -1.91
CA TYR A 161 -0.78 9.24 -2.96
C TYR A 161 -1.04 8.48 -4.26
N LEU A 162 -0.92 9.19 -5.40
CA LEU A 162 -0.92 8.55 -6.71
C LEU A 162 0.38 7.78 -6.90
N LYS A 163 0.29 6.47 -7.08
CA LYS A 163 1.42 5.60 -7.38
C LYS A 163 1.63 5.47 -8.89
N ASP A 164 2.89 5.28 -9.32
CA ASP A 164 3.26 5.11 -10.72
C ASP A 164 2.42 4.02 -11.40
N ILE A 165 2.28 2.86 -10.77
CA ILE A 165 1.50 1.75 -11.32
C ILE A 165 0.04 2.10 -11.61
N ILE A 166 -0.59 2.95 -10.77
CA ILE A 166 -1.98 3.40 -10.97
C ILE A 166 -2.04 4.39 -12.12
N ALA A 167 -1.08 5.34 -12.17
CA ALA A 167 -1.00 6.33 -13.22
C ALA A 167 -0.82 5.67 -14.60
N GLU A 168 0.06 4.68 -14.71
CA GLU A 168 0.31 3.92 -15.92
C GLU A 168 -0.89 3.08 -16.35
N LYS A 169 -1.45 2.27 -15.44
CA LYS A 169 -2.58 1.38 -15.74
C LYS A 169 -3.83 2.13 -16.18
N LEU A 170 -4.09 3.30 -15.62
CA LEU A 170 -5.22 4.17 -15.99
C LEU A 170 -4.84 5.23 -17.04
N ASN A 171 -3.61 5.20 -17.57
CA ASN A 171 -3.08 6.15 -18.54
C ASN A 171 -3.34 7.62 -18.14
N LEU A 172 -3.15 7.92 -16.84
CA LEU A 172 -3.39 9.25 -16.28
C LEU A 172 -2.32 10.24 -16.78
N ARG A 173 -2.75 11.39 -17.25
CA ARG A 173 -1.85 12.41 -17.83
C ARG A 173 -1.93 13.75 -17.15
N ASN A 174 -3.08 14.09 -16.60
CA ASN A 174 -3.34 15.42 -16.04
C ASN A 174 -4.19 15.38 -14.77
N THR A 175 -4.13 16.44 -13.97
CA THR A 175 -5.08 16.78 -12.93
C THR A 175 -6.09 17.83 -13.44
N VAL A 176 -7.29 17.89 -12.98
CA VAL A 176 -8.06 17.02 -12.11
C VAL A 176 -8.64 15.88 -12.93
N SER A 177 -8.46 14.62 -12.47
CA SER A 177 -9.05 13.48 -13.17
C SER A 177 -10.05 12.76 -12.25
N VAL A 178 -11.19 12.38 -12.79
CA VAL A 178 -12.20 11.54 -12.14
C VAL A 178 -12.29 10.23 -12.88
N VAL A 179 -12.01 9.12 -12.18
CA VAL A 179 -11.97 7.78 -12.77
C VAL A 179 -13.07 6.94 -12.16
N TYR A 180 -13.87 6.31 -12.99
CA TYR A 180 -14.96 5.44 -12.56
C TYR A 180 -15.21 4.32 -13.58
N ARG A 181 -15.86 3.26 -13.14
CA ARG A 181 -16.25 2.15 -14.02
C ARG A 181 -17.38 2.57 -14.96
N GLU A 182 -17.19 2.30 -16.23
CA GLU A 182 -18.22 2.40 -17.27
C GLU A 182 -18.30 1.07 -18.02
N LYS A 183 -19.22 0.21 -17.63
CA LYS A 183 -19.33 -1.18 -18.14
C LYS A 183 -18.03 -1.98 -17.86
N ASN A 184 -17.36 -2.42 -18.93
CA ASN A 184 -16.11 -3.22 -18.87
C ASN A 184 -14.85 -2.36 -18.99
N ASN A 185 -14.95 -1.04 -18.90
CA ASN A 185 -13.84 -0.10 -18.99
C ASN A 185 -13.78 0.80 -17.76
N MET A 186 -12.61 1.40 -17.54
CA MET A 186 -12.49 2.55 -16.63
C MET A 186 -12.57 3.84 -17.46
N ARG A 187 -13.57 4.67 -17.16
CA ARG A 187 -13.73 6.00 -17.74
C ARG A 187 -12.89 6.99 -16.97
N VAL A 188 -12.16 7.85 -17.69
CA VAL A 188 -11.37 8.95 -17.13
C VAL A 188 -11.90 10.27 -17.70
N ASP A 189 -12.48 11.10 -16.83
CA ASP A 189 -12.91 12.45 -17.15
C ASP A 189 -11.91 13.45 -16.57
N VAL A 190 -11.33 14.28 -17.43
CA VAL A 190 -10.29 15.25 -17.06
C VAL A 190 -10.82 16.68 -17.16
N TYR A 191 -10.60 17.44 -16.08
CA TYR A 191 -11.13 18.81 -15.93
C TYR A 191 -10.00 19.84 -15.84
N ALA A 192 -10.06 20.87 -16.69
CA ALA A 192 -9.10 21.97 -16.75
C ALA A 192 -9.37 23.04 -15.67
N VAL A 193 -9.28 22.66 -14.41
CA VAL A 193 -9.64 23.52 -13.28
C VAL A 193 -8.60 24.61 -13.00
N ALA A 194 -7.30 24.26 -13.10
CA ALA A 194 -6.22 25.21 -12.78
C ALA A 194 -6.17 26.41 -13.72
N ASN A 195 -6.65 26.23 -14.96
CA ASN A 195 -6.63 27.25 -16.03
C ASN A 195 -7.98 27.94 -16.20
N ALA A 196 -9.03 27.57 -15.45
CA ALA A 196 -10.31 28.24 -15.53
C ALA A 196 -10.15 29.72 -15.11
N LYS A 197 -10.41 30.64 -16.03
CA LYS A 197 -10.52 32.06 -15.70
C LYS A 197 -11.64 32.22 -14.71
N GLU A 198 -11.39 32.92 -13.60
CA GLU A 198 -12.46 33.30 -12.67
C GLU A 198 -13.55 34.03 -13.45
N LYS A 199 -14.70 33.38 -13.61
CA LYS A 199 -15.90 34.13 -14.01
C LYS A 199 -16.23 35.02 -12.82
N LYS A 200 -15.81 36.31 -12.89
CA LYS A 200 -16.31 37.34 -12.00
C LYS A 200 -17.84 37.35 -12.12
N LYS A 201 -18.50 37.00 -11.03
CA LYS A 201 -19.91 37.35 -10.83
C LYS A 201 -20.01 38.80 -10.44
#